data_312d9d4f3424a47b5a6259f34c5f1856
#
_entry.id   312d9d4f3424a47b5a6259f34c5f1856
#
_cell.length_a   1.000
_cell.length_b   1.000
_cell.length_c   1.000
_cell.angle_alpha   90.00
_cell.angle_beta   90.00
_cell.angle_gamma   90.00
#
_symmetry.space_group_name_H-M   'P 1'
#
loop_
_entity.id
_entity.type
_entity.pdbx_description
1 polymer ?
#
loop_
_entity_poly.entity_id
_entity_poly.type
_entity_poly.pdbx_seq_one_letter_code
_entity_poly.pdbx_strand_id
1 'polypeptide(L)'
;MTGESPIAVRCLSAGCIGLLLAGAPLARGGGTAPPAGMDEAMARSWRARWERNILADSRNRYCDREMGEELGWLVSPFVNGFHYGYLATGEAGWIDRLIDWSDAVIKRAVKEPDGYLGWPKAAGASTAAVPDFTTDNQLGEAMLLRPMVLMAGEVLKTPALKARYGGKAEQYVKLSEQVFAKWDKRGAWREVNIDDPRRGPTALSPGPPGGVWVVPPFGLDAKTGRWTAGYDRRATDGFTLPANKQNLIACWLIAMHDVTGKPVYRERAEKWWRVMRSRMRLRGDGKFFVWNYWDPAGPWDRRPDGSLKHWVGVHPNGGYYGIDVEGIVTAFEHGLVFTKEDIARLIATNRDFMWNRQVAGAKFQRIDGGQPDERWARTPGVLWSALAPYDATLRKVFEANHDPGGWGGLSATPRWLARFAARTGQRR
;
A
#
# COMPACT_ATOMS: atom_id res chain seq x y z
N MET A 1 23.70 -32.32 25.96
CA MET A 1 22.89 -32.89 24.85
C MET A 1 21.44 -32.66 25.17
N THR A 2 20.89 -31.57 24.73
CA THR A 2 19.46 -31.29 24.63
C THR A 2 19.30 -30.39 23.40
N GLY A 3 18.80 -31.01 22.32
CA GLY A 3 18.62 -30.37 21.04
C GLY A 3 17.41 -29.45 21.07
N GLU A 4 17.63 -28.15 20.99
CA GLU A 4 16.59 -27.20 20.66
C GLU A 4 16.49 -27.15 19.13
N SER A 5 15.34 -27.62 18.64
CA SER A 5 14.96 -27.47 17.23
C SER A 5 14.81 -25.99 16.89
N PRO A 6 15.39 -25.48 15.80
CA PRO A 6 15.12 -24.16 15.32
C PRO A 6 13.67 -24.11 14.85
N ILE A 7 12.86 -23.26 15.48
CA ILE A 7 11.55 -22.88 14.98
C ILE A 7 11.77 -22.28 13.58
N ALA A 8 11.53 -23.09 12.58
CA ALA A 8 11.47 -22.62 11.21
C ALA A 8 10.33 -21.62 11.13
N VAL A 9 10.67 -20.34 11.11
CA VAL A 9 9.78 -19.28 10.67
C VAL A 9 9.44 -19.61 9.22
N ARG A 10 8.38 -20.37 9.03
CA ARG A 10 7.77 -20.51 7.72
C ARG A 10 7.38 -19.12 7.27
N CYS A 11 8.21 -18.54 6.40
CA CYS A 11 7.79 -17.41 5.60
C CYS A 11 6.50 -17.84 4.92
N LEU A 12 5.38 -17.32 5.40
CA LEU A 12 4.07 -17.39 4.76
C LEU A 12 4.13 -16.56 3.47
N SER A 13 4.94 -17.00 2.52
CA SER A 13 5.18 -16.32 1.25
C SER A 13 4.13 -16.62 0.19
N ALA A 14 3.11 -17.37 0.52
CA ALA A 14 2.08 -17.75 -0.44
C ALA A 14 0.71 -17.23 0.01
N GLY A 15 0.34 -16.04 -0.38
CA GLY A 15 -1.01 -15.52 -0.24
C GLY A 15 -1.20 -14.17 0.43
N CYS A 16 -0.15 -13.53 0.91
CA CYS A 16 -0.30 -12.28 1.67
C CYS A 16 -0.24 -11.00 0.82
N ILE A 17 -0.21 -11.08 -0.49
CA ILE A 17 -0.15 -9.92 -1.37
C ILE A 17 -1.52 -9.70 -2.02
N GLY A 18 -2.50 -9.65 -1.22
CA GLY A 18 -3.78 -9.12 -1.60
C GLY A 18 -4.17 -8.05 -0.60
N LEU A 19 -3.96 -6.78 -0.96
CA LEU A 19 -4.82 -5.73 -0.47
C LEU A 19 -4.44 -4.96 0.79
N LEU A 20 -3.60 -4.02 0.60
CA LEU A 20 -3.62 -2.78 1.36
C LEU A 20 -4.33 -1.71 0.51
N LEU A 21 -5.57 -1.45 0.81
CA LEU A 21 -6.45 -0.80 -0.11
C LEU A 21 -6.84 0.63 0.31
N ALA A 22 -6.82 1.54 -0.69
CA ALA A 22 -7.10 2.95 -0.59
C ALA A 22 -8.48 3.29 0.00
N GLY A 23 -8.51 4.19 0.94
CA GLY A 23 -9.70 4.92 1.31
C GLY A 23 -9.82 6.16 0.45
N ALA A 24 -10.36 6.01 -0.74
CA ALA A 24 -10.94 7.17 -1.39
C ALA A 24 -12.26 7.51 -0.70
N PRO A 25 -12.63 8.78 -0.56
CA PRO A 25 -14.02 9.11 -0.30
C PRO A 25 -14.85 8.40 -1.37
N LEU A 26 -15.95 7.77 -0.97
CA LEU A 26 -16.88 7.15 -1.91
C LEU A 26 -17.36 8.27 -2.83
N ALA A 27 -16.72 8.39 -4.00
CA ALA A 27 -16.87 9.50 -4.90
C ALA A 27 -18.35 9.70 -5.27
N ARG A 28 -18.85 10.92 -5.11
CA ARG A 28 -20.03 11.42 -5.81
C ARG A 28 -19.69 11.60 -7.30
N GLY A 29 -19.32 10.56 -7.97
CA GLY A 29 -19.19 10.53 -9.42
C GLY A 29 -20.51 10.07 -10.00
N GLY A 30 -21.17 10.92 -10.78
CA GLY A 30 -22.34 10.58 -11.59
C GLY A 30 -22.02 9.53 -12.64
N GLY A 31 -21.92 8.27 -12.22
CA GLY A 31 -21.78 7.08 -13.06
C GLY A 31 -23.07 6.27 -12.99
N THR A 32 -23.48 5.73 -14.13
CA THR A 32 -24.53 4.73 -14.27
C THR A 32 -24.45 3.71 -13.13
N ALA A 33 -25.60 3.38 -12.52
CA ALA A 33 -25.67 2.42 -11.42
C ALA A 33 -24.85 1.16 -11.79
N PRO A 34 -23.90 0.73 -10.97
CA PRO A 34 -23.13 -0.47 -11.27
C PRO A 34 -24.10 -1.66 -11.36
N PRO A 35 -23.88 -2.57 -12.33
CA PRO A 35 -24.73 -3.76 -12.49
C PRO A 35 -24.80 -4.54 -11.19
N ALA A 36 -25.89 -5.26 -10.99
CA ALA A 36 -26.14 -6.08 -9.81
C ALA A 36 -24.93 -6.98 -9.52
N GLY A 37 -24.37 -6.84 -8.35
CA GLY A 37 -23.27 -7.64 -7.80
C GLY A 37 -23.75 -8.31 -6.52
N MET A 38 -22.91 -8.32 -5.50
CA MET A 38 -23.19 -8.84 -4.16
C MET A 38 -24.64 -8.54 -3.73
N ASP A 39 -25.37 -9.59 -3.38
CA ASP A 39 -26.67 -9.50 -2.73
C ASP A 39 -26.55 -9.48 -1.19
N GLU A 40 -27.68 -9.29 -0.51
CA GLU A 40 -27.70 -9.24 0.96
C GLU A 40 -27.30 -10.57 1.62
N ALA A 41 -27.62 -11.72 1.01
CA ALA A 41 -27.29 -13.03 1.56
C ALA A 41 -25.77 -13.24 1.51
N MET A 42 -25.15 -12.92 0.40
CA MET A 42 -23.69 -12.94 0.24
C MET A 42 -23.03 -11.94 1.20
N ALA A 43 -23.56 -10.73 1.31
CA ALA A 43 -23.01 -9.71 2.21
C ALA A 43 -23.03 -10.17 3.67
N ARG A 44 -24.15 -10.77 4.13
CA ARG A 44 -24.27 -11.35 5.48
C ARG A 44 -23.28 -12.51 5.69
N SER A 45 -23.17 -13.40 4.72
CA SER A 45 -22.25 -14.56 4.78
C SER A 45 -20.78 -14.09 4.87
N TRP A 46 -20.40 -13.14 4.02
CA TRP A 46 -19.04 -12.57 4.02
C TRP A 46 -18.73 -11.84 5.32
N ARG A 47 -19.68 -11.03 5.80
CA ARG A 47 -19.54 -10.33 7.07
C ARG A 47 -19.30 -11.30 8.23
N ALA A 48 -20.16 -12.31 8.39
CA ALA A 48 -20.05 -13.28 9.47
C ALA A 48 -18.72 -14.06 9.45
N ARG A 49 -18.24 -14.41 8.24
CA ARG A 49 -16.97 -15.11 8.08
C ARG A 49 -15.79 -14.21 8.39
N TRP A 50 -15.81 -12.98 7.88
CA TRP A 50 -14.76 -11.97 8.13
C TRP A 50 -14.66 -11.61 9.61
N GLU A 51 -15.77 -11.27 10.27
CA GLU A 51 -15.80 -10.91 11.70
C GLU A 51 -15.21 -12.01 12.56
N ARG A 52 -15.64 -13.25 12.36
CA ARG A 52 -15.11 -14.39 13.10
C ARG A 52 -13.58 -14.51 12.94
N ASN A 53 -13.08 -14.35 11.72
CA ASN A 53 -11.68 -14.57 11.44
C ASN A 53 -10.81 -13.40 11.89
N ILE A 54 -11.19 -12.15 11.65
CA ILE A 54 -10.41 -11.01 12.12
C ILE A 54 -10.35 -10.97 13.65
N LEU A 55 -11.43 -11.37 14.34
CA LEU A 55 -11.44 -11.46 15.79
C LEU A 55 -10.57 -12.62 16.33
N ALA A 56 -10.51 -13.75 15.62
CA ALA A 56 -9.65 -14.86 15.97
C ALA A 56 -8.17 -14.48 15.74
N ASP A 57 -7.85 -13.99 14.57
CA ASP A 57 -6.46 -13.68 14.18
C ASP A 57 -5.90 -12.48 14.94
N SER A 58 -6.73 -11.51 15.34
CA SER A 58 -6.30 -10.36 16.14
C SER A 58 -5.77 -10.75 17.54
N ARG A 59 -6.07 -11.96 18.02
CA ARG A 59 -5.48 -12.49 19.26
C ARG A 59 -3.97 -12.67 19.19
N ASN A 60 -3.41 -12.77 17.98
CA ASN A 60 -1.95 -12.85 17.78
C ASN A 60 -1.23 -11.55 18.13
N ARG A 61 -1.95 -10.43 18.28
CA ARG A 61 -1.42 -9.15 18.78
C ARG A 61 -0.11 -8.75 18.09
N TYR A 62 -0.09 -8.75 16.74
CA TYR A 62 1.10 -8.33 16.00
C TYR A 62 1.55 -6.90 16.35
N CYS A 63 0.62 -6.05 16.83
CA CYS A 63 0.92 -4.71 17.32
C CYS A 63 1.84 -4.67 18.56
N ASP A 64 1.97 -5.79 19.30
CA ASP A 64 2.82 -5.89 20.48
C ASP A 64 4.22 -6.42 20.17
N ARG A 65 4.54 -6.68 18.88
CA ARG A 65 5.85 -7.19 18.45
C ARG A 65 6.75 -6.07 17.96
N GLU A 66 8.05 -6.32 18.02
CA GLU A 66 9.05 -5.47 17.38
C GLU A 66 9.03 -5.69 15.88
N MET A 67 9.04 -4.60 15.12
CA MET A 67 8.88 -4.69 13.70
C MET A 67 9.36 -3.44 12.97
N GLY A 68 10.13 -3.62 11.95
CA GLY A 68 10.44 -2.60 10.97
C GLY A 68 9.35 -2.54 9.89
N GLU A 69 9.64 -3.05 8.69
CA GLU A 69 8.67 -3.11 7.58
C GLU A 69 7.43 -3.97 7.91
N GLU A 70 7.55 -4.90 8.87
CA GLU A 70 6.44 -5.72 9.34
C GLU A 70 5.28 -4.92 9.94
N LEU A 71 5.49 -3.68 10.39
CA LEU A 71 4.41 -2.73 10.70
C LEU A 71 3.37 -2.66 9.58
N GLY A 72 3.84 -2.57 8.35
CA GLY A 72 3.00 -2.53 7.18
C GLY A 72 2.35 -3.88 6.87
N TRP A 73 3.11 -4.96 6.90
CA TRP A 73 2.63 -6.25 6.41
C TRP A 73 1.84 -7.07 7.43
N LEU A 74 2.10 -6.90 8.73
CA LEU A 74 1.46 -7.66 9.78
C LEU A 74 0.42 -6.88 10.59
N VAL A 75 0.63 -5.58 10.84
CA VAL A 75 -0.29 -4.75 11.64
C VAL A 75 -1.31 -4.04 10.76
N SER A 76 -0.85 -3.41 9.68
CA SER A 76 -1.71 -2.61 8.81
C SER A 76 -2.93 -3.36 8.24
N PRO A 77 -2.88 -4.66 7.87
CA PRO A 77 -4.07 -5.40 7.44
C PRO A 77 -5.20 -5.39 8.49
N PHE A 78 -4.87 -5.53 9.77
CA PHE A 78 -5.87 -5.48 10.85
C PHE A 78 -6.41 -4.06 11.04
N VAL A 79 -5.54 -3.06 11.12
CA VAL A 79 -5.95 -1.67 11.34
C VAL A 79 -6.81 -1.17 10.18
N ASN A 80 -6.48 -1.54 8.93
CA ASN A 80 -7.35 -1.33 7.77
C ASN A 80 -8.68 -2.09 7.90
N GLY A 81 -8.62 -3.35 8.32
CA GLY A 81 -9.80 -4.17 8.58
C GLY A 81 -10.75 -3.53 9.59
N PHE A 82 -10.24 -3.01 10.68
CA PHE A 82 -11.04 -2.31 11.69
C PHE A 82 -11.65 -1.01 11.14
N HIS A 83 -10.88 -0.21 10.40
CA HIS A 83 -11.40 0.99 9.74
C HIS A 83 -12.57 0.65 8.80
N TYR A 84 -12.36 -0.28 7.87
CA TYR A 84 -13.41 -0.67 6.93
C TYR A 84 -14.56 -1.44 7.60
N GLY A 85 -14.29 -2.14 8.70
CA GLY A 85 -15.31 -2.76 9.55
C GLY A 85 -16.29 -1.72 10.08
N TYR A 86 -15.77 -0.61 10.60
CA TYR A 86 -16.60 0.52 10.98
C TYR A 86 -17.42 1.07 9.79
N LEU A 87 -16.79 1.28 8.64
CA LEU A 87 -17.49 1.79 7.46
C LEU A 87 -18.59 0.84 6.95
N ALA A 88 -18.41 -0.47 7.13
CA ALA A 88 -19.37 -1.49 6.71
C ALA A 88 -20.53 -1.66 7.67
N THR A 89 -20.32 -1.45 8.98
CA THR A 89 -21.28 -1.83 10.03
C THR A 89 -21.81 -0.65 10.83
N GLY A 90 -21.08 0.46 10.90
CA GLY A 90 -21.36 1.58 11.79
C GLY A 90 -21.02 1.31 13.28
N GLU A 91 -20.47 0.15 13.59
CA GLU A 91 -20.22 -0.27 14.97
C GLU A 91 -18.95 0.37 15.54
N ALA A 92 -19.08 1.19 16.56
CA ALA A 92 -17.96 1.90 17.20
C ALA A 92 -16.91 0.95 17.81
N GLY A 93 -17.26 -0.30 18.12
CA GLY A 93 -16.31 -1.31 18.60
C GLY A 93 -15.14 -1.58 17.65
N TRP A 94 -15.29 -1.32 16.35
CA TRP A 94 -14.20 -1.40 15.38
C TRP A 94 -13.23 -0.22 15.53
N ILE A 95 -13.73 0.97 15.89
CA ILE A 95 -12.89 2.13 16.21
C ILE A 95 -12.09 1.85 17.50
N ASP A 96 -12.74 1.30 18.52
CA ASP A 96 -12.08 0.95 19.79
C ASP A 96 -10.91 -0.04 19.53
N ARG A 97 -11.09 -1.05 18.68
CA ARG A 97 -10.02 -2.00 18.29
C ARG A 97 -8.89 -1.33 17.50
N LEU A 98 -9.23 -0.44 16.59
CA LEU A 98 -8.23 0.33 15.83
C LEU A 98 -7.37 1.14 16.80
N ILE A 99 -7.99 1.83 17.75
CA ILE A 99 -7.30 2.64 18.76
C ILE A 99 -6.40 1.75 19.64
N ASP A 100 -6.91 0.63 20.13
CA ASP A 100 -6.12 -0.31 20.96
C ASP A 100 -4.84 -0.76 20.24
N TRP A 101 -4.97 -1.17 18.97
CA TRP A 101 -3.81 -1.61 18.19
C TRP A 101 -2.86 -0.47 17.84
N SER A 102 -3.39 0.69 17.48
CA SER A 102 -2.59 1.87 17.16
C SER A 102 -1.83 2.38 18.37
N ASP A 103 -2.49 2.45 19.55
CA ASP A 103 -1.86 2.88 20.79
C ASP A 103 -0.77 1.88 21.24
N ALA A 104 -0.99 0.58 21.08
CA ALA A 104 0.03 -0.43 21.36
C ALA A 104 1.30 -0.21 20.49
N VAL A 105 1.13 0.05 19.19
CA VAL A 105 2.26 0.36 18.32
C VAL A 105 2.91 1.71 18.69
N ILE A 106 2.13 2.75 18.96
CA ILE A 106 2.66 4.06 19.35
C ILE A 106 3.47 3.97 20.65
N LYS A 107 3.00 3.20 21.62
CA LYS A 107 3.70 2.97 22.89
C LYS A 107 5.08 2.33 22.71
N ARG A 108 5.27 1.59 21.62
CA ARG A 108 6.54 0.92 21.28
C ARG A 108 7.48 1.79 20.44
N ALA A 109 7.01 2.94 20.00
CA ALA A 109 7.87 3.87 19.26
C ALA A 109 9.04 4.31 20.14
N VAL A 110 10.21 4.40 19.54
CA VAL A 110 11.42 4.94 20.17
C VAL A 110 11.71 6.34 19.64
N LYS A 111 12.29 7.18 20.49
CA LYS A 111 12.79 8.47 20.04
C LYS A 111 14.13 8.25 19.36
N GLU A 112 14.17 8.48 18.06
CA GLU A 112 15.38 8.33 17.25
C GLU A 112 16.36 9.50 17.47
N PRO A 113 17.64 9.37 17.10
CA PRO A 113 18.67 10.38 17.39
C PRO A 113 18.38 11.79 16.86
N ASP A 114 17.60 11.91 15.80
CA ASP A 114 17.16 13.18 15.22
C ASP A 114 15.88 13.76 15.89
N GLY A 115 15.42 13.10 16.94
CA GLY A 115 14.32 13.55 17.79
C GLY A 115 12.91 13.11 17.34
N TYR A 116 12.79 12.44 16.20
CA TYR A 116 11.53 11.90 15.73
C TYR A 116 11.23 10.53 16.35
N LEU A 117 9.95 10.15 16.34
CA LEU A 117 9.54 8.79 16.67
C LEU A 117 9.77 7.83 15.50
N GLY A 118 10.17 6.61 15.80
CA GLY A 118 10.35 5.55 14.83
C GLY A 118 10.12 4.17 15.45
N TRP A 119 10.05 3.16 14.58
CA TRP A 119 9.85 1.77 14.97
C TRP A 119 10.96 0.91 14.37
N PRO A 120 12.19 1.02 14.88
CA PRO A 120 13.33 0.27 14.37
C PRO A 120 13.10 -1.23 14.60
N LYS A 121 13.57 -2.03 13.67
CA LYS A 121 13.60 -3.46 13.82
C LYS A 121 14.65 -3.85 14.86
N ALA A 122 14.36 -4.84 15.70
CA ALA A 122 15.32 -5.36 16.66
C ALA A 122 16.56 -5.90 15.95
N ALA A 123 17.73 -5.72 16.58
CA ALA A 123 18.98 -6.27 16.10
C ALA A 123 18.87 -7.80 15.89
N GLY A 124 19.32 -8.29 14.75
CA GLY A 124 19.24 -9.71 14.38
C GLY A 124 17.90 -10.18 13.85
N ALA A 125 16.84 -9.35 13.86
CA ALA A 125 15.53 -9.70 13.34
C ALA A 125 15.40 -9.45 11.83
N SER A 126 16.43 -8.89 11.17
CA SER A 126 16.42 -8.59 9.76
C SER A 126 16.71 -9.82 8.91
N THR A 127 15.94 -10.03 7.86
CA THR A 127 16.25 -10.96 6.76
C THR A 127 17.06 -10.27 5.66
N ALA A 128 17.32 -8.97 5.79
CA ALA A 128 18.04 -8.20 4.80
C ALA A 128 19.55 -8.43 4.88
N ALA A 129 20.26 -8.11 3.81
CA ALA A 129 21.71 -8.20 3.72
C ALA A 129 22.45 -7.27 4.72
N VAL A 130 21.72 -6.41 5.43
CA VAL A 130 22.23 -5.48 6.44
C VAL A 130 21.32 -5.52 7.67
N PRO A 131 21.60 -6.43 8.61
CA PRO A 131 20.67 -6.80 9.68
C PRO A 131 20.40 -5.72 10.74
N ASP A 132 21.26 -4.73 10.88
CA ASP A 132 21.23 -3.80 12.02
C ASP A 132 20.61 -2.42 11.69
N PHE A 133 20.00 -2.27 10.51
CA PHE A 133 19.53 -0.99 10.01
C PHE A 133 18.04 -0.99 9.63
N THR A 134 17.42 0.18 9.65
CA THR A 134 15.98 0.37 9.64
C THR A 134 15.44 1.25 8.50
N THR A 135 16.07 1.26 7.34
CA THR A 135 15.73 2.19 6.25
C THR A 135 14.39 1.93 5.56
N ASP A 136 13.87 0.71 5.60
CA ASP A 136 12.56 0.39 4.99
C ASP A 136 11.36 0.81 5.87
N ASN A 137 11.61 1.44 7.02
CA ASN A 137 10.56 1.86 7.94
C ASN A 137 9.61 2.91 7.35
N GLN A 138 10.05 3.75 6.41
CA GLN A 138 9.15 4.71 5.76
C GLN A 138 7.92 4.02 5.16
N LEU A 139 8.11 2.88 4.49
CA LEU A 139 7.01 2.10 3.96
C LEU A 139 6.12 1.55 5.07
N GLY A 140 6.70 0.89 6.07
CA GLY A 140 5.95 0.31 7.18
C GLY A 140 5.14 1.35 7.94
N GLU A 141 5.75 2.51 8.20
CA GLU A 141 5.11 3.66 8.83
C GLU A 141 3.96 4.22 7.98
N ALA A 142 4.17 4.42 6.68
CA ALA A 142 3.11 4.91 5.79
C ALA A 142 1.91 3.94 5.72
N MET A 143 2.18 2.64 5.65
CA MET A 143 1.15 1.60 5.64
C MET A 143 0.34 1.56 6.93
N LEU A 144 0.99 1.72 8.08
CA LEU A 144 0.34 1.76 9.39
C LEU A 144 -0.47 3.05 9.59
N LEU A 145 0.13 4.20 9.30
CA LEU A 145 -0.46 5.51 9.59
C LEU A 145 -1.67 5.80 8.70
N ARG A 146 -1.69 5.27 7.48
CA ARG A 146 -2.80 5.51 6.57
C ARG A 146 -4.16 5.14 7.13
N PRO A 147 -4.44 3.91 7.63
CA PRO A 147 -5.75 3.60 8.20
C PRO A 147 -6.05 4.40 9.48
N MET A 148 -5.04 4.80 10.25
CA MET A 148 -5.21 5.68 11.40
C MET A 148 -5.70 7.06 10.96
N VAL A 149 -5.12 7.63 9.88
CA VAL A 149 -5.54 8.92 9.31
C VAL A 149 -6.92 8.83 8.68
N LEU A 150 -7.22 7.76 7.95
CA LEU A 150 -8.56 7.53 7.38
C LEU A 150 -9.62 7.49 8.46
N MET A 151 -9.36 6.77 9.56
CA MET A 151 -10.26 6.74 10.72
C MET A 151 -10.38 8.11 11.38
N ALA A 152 -9.27 8.84 11.50
CA ALA A 152 -9.31 10.21 12.03
C ALA A 152 -10.21 11.11 11.19
N GLY A 153 -10.17 10.97 9.86
CA GLY A 153 -11.08 11.69 8.96
C GLY A 153 -12.55 11.40 9.22
N GLU A 154 -12.93 10.13 9.44
CA GLU A 154 -14.30 9.75 9.76
C GLU A 154 -14.74 10.30 11.14
N VAL A 155 -13.84 10.21 12.13
CA VAL A 155 -14.08 10.73 13.49
C VAL A 155 -14.30 12.25 13.49
N LEU A 156 -13.43 12.99 12.83
CA LEU A 156 -13.47 14.45 12.85
C LEU A 156 -14.67 15.02 12.09
N LYS A 157 -15.21 14.30 11.11
CA LYS A 157 -16.40 14.69 10.34
C LYS A 157 -17.72 14.37 11.04
N THR A 158 -17.72 13.44 12.02
CA THR A 158 -18.93 12.93 12.66
C THR A 158 -19.04 13.46 14.10
N PRO A 159 -19.97 14.39 14.44
CA PRO A 159 -20.02 15.02 15.76
C PRO A 159 -20.00 14.05 16.94
N ALA A 160 -20.81 12.99 16.89
CA ALA A 160 -20.87 11.98 17.96
C ALA A 160 -19.54 11.22 18.15
N LEU A 161 -18.84 10.89 17.05
CA LEU A 161 -17.53 10.27 17.12
C LEU A 161 -16.47 11.25 17.60
N LYS A 162 -16.53 12.50 17.14
CA LYS A 162 -15.58 13.54 17.55
C LYS A 162 -15.65 13.79 19.06
N ALA A 163 -16.86 13.79 19.64
CA ALA A 163 -17.03 13.92 21.10
C ALA A 163 -16.32 12.79 21.88
N ARG A 164 -16.32 11.56 21.33
CA ARG A 164 -15.73 10.38 22.00
C ARG A 164 -14.25 10.17 21.68
N TYR A 165 -13.86 10.37 20.41
CA TYR A 165 -12.55 9.94 19.89
C TYR A 165 -11.71 11.09 19.30
N GLY A 166 -12.19 12.35 19.36
CA GLY A 166 -11.55 13.48 18.70
C GLY A 166 -10.09 13.67 19.08
N GLY A 167 -9.76 13.56 20.36
CA GLY A 167 -8.36 13.67 20.83
C GLY A 167 -7.44 12.59 20.25
N LYS A 168 -7.92 11.36 20.04
CA LYS A 168 -7.16 10.29 19.37
C LYS A 168 -6.99 10.58 17.88
N ALA A 169 -8.04 11.03 17.22
CA ALA A 169 -7.98 11.40 15.82
C ALA A 169 -6.94 12.50 15.57
N GLU A 170 -6.94 13.55 16.37
CA GLU A 170 -5.95 14.64 16.29
C GLU A 170 -4.53 14.16 16.59
N GLN A 171 -4.36 13.27 17.57
CA GLN A 171 -3.07 12.64 17.87
C GLN A 171 -2.51 11.88 16.67
N TYR A 172 -3.35 11.07 15.97
CA TYR A 172 -2.92 10.28 14.82
C TYR A 172 -2.57 11.13 13.61
N VAL A 173 -3.33 12.19 13.36
CA VAL A 173 -3.01 13.16 12.31
C VAL A 173 -1.66 13.84 12.60
N LYS A 174 -1.47 14.34 13.83
CA LYS A 174 -0.21 14.98 14.26
C LYS A 174 0.99 14.03 14.15
N LEU A 175 0.84 12.78 14.60
CA LEU A 175 1.90 11.76 14.45
C LEU A 175 2.25 11.53 12.98
N SER A 176 1.24 11.42 12.13
CA SER A 176 1.42 11.23 10.70
C SER A 176 2.16 12.41 10.05
N GLU A 177 1.84 13.65 10.45
CA GLU A 177 2.57 14.85 10.03
C GLU A 177 4.04 14.84 10.48
N GLN A 178 4.29 14.40 11.70
CA GLN A 178 5.66 14.27 12.24
C GLN A 178 6.47 13.23 11.47
N VAL A 179 5.86 12.09 11.12
CA VAL A 179 6.52 11.04 10.32
C VAL A 179 6.79 11.52 8.89
N PHE A 180 5.87 12.26 8.29
CA PHE A 180 6.11 12.90 6.99
C PHE A 180 7.31 13.85 7.06
N ALA A 181 7.33 14.76 8.04
CA ALA A 181 8.43 15.72 8.24
C ALA A 181 9.76 15.02 8.53
N LYS A 182 9.75 13.91 9.27
CA LYS A 182 10.91 13.05 9.52
C LYS A 182 11.57 12.61 8.22
N TRP A 183 10.81 11.96 7.35
CA TRP A 183 11.32 11.40 6.11
C TRP A 183 11.70 12.49 5.09
N ASP A 184 11.00 13.61 5.10
CA ASP A 184 11.35 14.77 4.29
C ASP A 184 12.71 15.35 4.71
N LYS A 185 12.90 15.58 6.00
CA LYS A 185 14.17 16.05 6.57
C LYS A 185 15.33 15.08 6.30
N ARG A 186 15.07 13.78 6.27
CA ARG A 186 16.06 12.74 5.95
C ARG A 186 16.37 12.65 4.46
N GLY A 187 15.73 13.45 3.63
CA GLY A 187 15.96 13.47 2.19
C GLY A 187 15.44 12.25 1.46
N ALA A 188 14.37 11.62 1.97
CA ALA A 188 13.73 10.49 1.31
C ALA A 188 12.95 10.88 0.04
N TRP A 189 12.73 12.17 -0.19
CA TRP A 189 12.07 12.67 -1.39
C TRP A 189 13.08 13.25 -2.38
N ARG A 190 12.90 12.92 -3.66
CA ARG A 190 13.71 13.46 -4.77
C ARG A 190 12.79 13.93 -5.89
N GLU A 191 13.00 15.18 -6.32
CA GLU A 191 12.41 15.68 -7.56
C GLU A 191 13.13 15.05 -8.77
N VAL A 192 12.36 14.72 -9.81
CA VAL A 192 12.86 14.10 -11.03
C VAL A 192 12.29 14.77 -12.26
N ASN A 193 13.03 14.71 -13.38
CA ASN A 193 12.51 15.01 -14.70
C ASN A 193 11.87 13.72 -15.27
N ILE A 194 10.62 13.81 -15.70
CA ILE A 194 9.89 12.66 -16.25
C ILE A 194 10.48 12.24 -17.60
N ASP A 195 10.93 13.20 -18.41
CA ASP A 195 11.44 12.95 -19.77
C ASP A 195 12.87 12.40 -19.77
N ASP A 196 13.67 12.73 -18.75
CA ASP A 196 15.01 12.16 -18.57
C ASP A 196 15.31 11.83 -17.10
N PRO A 197 14.91 10.66 -16.63
CA PRO A 197 15.13 10.24 -15.26
C PRO A 197 16.62 10.08 -14.88
N ARG A 198 17.55 10.11 -15.85
CA ARG A 198 18.99 10.03 -15.57
C ARG A 198 19.58 11.33 -15.08
N ARG A 199 18.94 12.45 -15.39
CA ARG A 199 19.46 13.79 -15.11
C ARG A 199 18.94 14.42 -13.84
N GLY A 200 17.83 13.94 -13.30
CA GLY A 200 17.12 14.64 -12.22
C GLY A 200 16.55 16.00 -12.69
N PRO A 201 15.93 16.76 -11.82
CA PRO A 201 15.44 18.10 -12.15
C PRO A 201 16.64 19.05 -12.30
N THR A 202 16.82 19.61 -13.50
CA THR A 202 17.77 20.69 -13.74
C THR A 202 17.03 21.90 -14.29
N ALA A 203 17.52 23.09 -14.02
CA ALA A 203 16.98 24.33 -14.58
C ALA A 203 17.02 24.34 -16.13
N LEU A 204 17.80 23.46 -16.74
CA LEU A 204 17.99 23.34 -18.19
C LEU A 204 17.10 22.26 -18.84
N SER A 205 16.36 21.51 -18.06
CA SER A 205 15.46 20.45 -18.57
C SER A 205 14.04 20.71 -18.06
N PRO A 206 13.22 21.46 -18.77
CA PRO A 206 11.88 21.87 -18.36
C PRO A 206 10.80 20.78 -18.55
N GLY A 207 11.15 19.51 -18.50
CA GLY A 207 10.18 18.43 -18.53
C GLY A 207 9.19 18.51 -17.34
N PRO A 208 8.02 17.85 -17.45
CA PRO A 208 7.03 17.87 -16.39
C PRO A 208 7.63 17.44 -15.05
N PRO A 209 7.34 18.15 -13.94
CA PRO A 209 7.89 17.81 -12.65
C PRO A 209 7.33 16.48 -12.16
N GLY A 210 8.21 15.57 -11.83
CA GLY A 210 7.92 14.31 -11.16
C GLY A 210 8.63 14.24 -9.81
N GLY A 211 8.40 13.18 -9.08
CA GLY A 211 9.10 12.94 -7.84
C GLY A 211 9.00 11.51 -7.39
N VAL A 212 9.98 11.06 -6.63
CA VAL A 212 10.08 9.69 -6.14
C VAL A 212 10.56 9.66 -4.68
N TRP A 213 10.16 8.64 -3.96
CA TRP A 213 10.76 8.31 -2.69
C TRP A 213 11.94 7.38 -2.90
N VAL A 214 12.98 7.65 -2.14
CA VAL A 214 14.23 6.89 -2.14
C VAL A 214 14.49 6.35 -0.74
N VAL A 215 15.19 5.23 -0.65
CA VAL A 215 15.85 4.85 0.60
C VAL A 215 16.90 5.92 0.88
N PRO A 216 16.87 6.60 2.04
CA PRO A 216 17.86 7.61 2.36
C PRO A 216 19.28 7.04 2.32
N PRO A 217 20.31 7.87 2.05
CA PRO A 217 21.70 7.42 2.00
C PRO A 217 22.31 7.11 3.37
N PHE A 218 21.49 7.10 4.41
CA PHE A 218 21.87 6.78 5.79
C PHE A 218 20.73 6.04 6.49
N GLY A 219 21.06 5.32 7.53
CA GLY A 219 20.10 4.58 8.35
C GLY A 219 20.41 4.72 9.84
N LEU A 220 19.52 4.22 10.66
CA LEU A 220 19.72 4.06 12.09
C LEU A 220 20.32 2.69 12.36
N ASP A 221 21.49 2.65 12.99
CA ASP A 221 22.07 1.41 13.51
C ASP A 221 21.29 0.99 14.76
N ALA A 222 20.59 -0.12 14.68
CA ALA A 222 19.71 -0.61 15.74
C ALA A 222 20.48 -0.99 17.03
N LYS A 223 21.76 -1.35 16.92
CA LYS A 223 22.60 -1.71 18.09
C LYS A 223 23.11 -0.48 18.84
N THR A 224 23.54 0.52 18.09
CA THR A 224 24.16 1.72 18.67
C THR A 224 23.22 2.88 18.81
N GLY A 225 22.04 2.84 18.17
CA GLY A 225 21.09 3.94 18.12
C GLY A 225 21.59 5.16 17.35
N ARG A 226 22.65 5.02 16.54
CA ARG A 226 23.29 6.12 15.81
C ARG A 226 22.94 6.07 14.33
N TRP A 227 22.83 7.25 13.74
CA TRP A 227 22.75 7.38 12.30
C TRP A 227 24.09 7.06 11.65
N THR A 228 24.07 6.21 10.63
CA THR A 228 25.24 5.82 9.85
C THR A 228 24.99 6.04 8.38
N ALA A 229 25.96 6.66 7.70
CA ALA A 229 25.93 6.80 6.25
C ALA A 229 26.26 5.46 5.57
N GLY A 230 25.68 5.24 4.37
CA GLY A 230 26.01 4.06 3.55
C GLY A 230 25.57 2.74 4.16
N TYR A 231 24.58 2.76 5.01
CA TYR A 231 24.05 1.59 5.69
C TYR A 231 23.58 0.49 4.72
N ASP A 232 22.91 0.84 3.64
CA ASP A 232 22.64 -0.06 2.52
C ASP A 232 23.70 0.16 1.44
N ARG A 233 24.53 -0.86 1.20
CA ARG A 233 25.58 -0.81 0.16
C ARG A 233 25.02 -0.50 -1.24
N ARG A 234 23.71 -0.71 -1.45
CA ARG A 234 23.02 -0.36 -2.70
C ARG A 234 22.61 1.11 -2.74
N ALA A 235 22.56 1.76 -1.60
CA ALA A 235 21.90 3.06 -1.40
C ALA A 235 22.83 4.13 -0.81
N THR A 236 24.16 4.06 -1.08
CA THR A 236 25.12 5.05 -0.59
C THR A 236 24.74 6.50 -0.92
N ASP A 237 24.07 6.71 -2.08
CA ASP A 237 23.57 8.02 -2.54
C ASP A 237 22.04 8.05 -2.67
N GLY A 238 21.36 7.16 -1.98
CA GLY A 238 19.94 6.91 -2.14
C GLY A 238 19.69 5.74 -3.08
N PHE A 239 18.43 5.30 -3.10
CA PHE A 239 17.95 4.21 -3.96
C PHE A 239 16.44 4.37 -4.14
N THR A 240 15.98 4.49 -5.37
CA THR A 240 14.56 4.65 -5.66
C THR A 240 13.77 3.44 -5.21
N LEU A 241 12.71 3.64 -4.43
CA LEU A 241 11.84 2.56 -4.00
C LEU A 241 11.10 1.95 -5.21
N PRO A 242 10.78 0.64 -5.21
CA PRO A 242 9.94 0.00 -6.22
C PRO A 242 8.55 0.64 -6.31
N ALA A 243 7.89 0.48 -7.46
CA ALA A 243 6.62 1.13 -7.76
C ALA A 243 5.53 0.84 -6.72
N ASN A 244 5.39 -0.40 -6.27
CA ASN A 244 4.42 -0.79 -5.25
C ASN A 244 4.65 -0.07 -3.90
N LYS A 245 5.89 0.11 -3.49
CA LYS A 245 6.24 0.85 -2.26
C LYS A 245 5.91 2.34 -2.41
N GLN A 246 6.22 2.93 -3.55
CA GLN A 246 5.87 4.31 -3.90
C GLN A 246 4.36 4.54 -3.85
N ASN A 247 3.57 3.63 -4.44
CA ASN A 247 2.12 3.73 -4.47
C ASN A 247 1.49 3.66 -3.07
N LEU A 248 2.03 2.85 -2.17
CA LEU A 248 1.57 2.79 -0.78
C LEU A 248 1.80 4.11 -0.03
N ILE A 249 2.98 4.72 -0.23
CA ILE A 249 3.30 6.03 0.36
C ILE A 249 2.38 7.11 -0.24
N ALA A 250 2.20 7.13 -1.56
CA ALA A 250 1.31 8.09 -2.21
C ALA A 250 -0.14 8.00 -1.71
N CYS A 251 -0.65 6.78 -1.52
CA CYS A 251 -1.99 6.57 -0.94
C CYS A 251 -2.10 7.07 0.50
N TRP A 252 -1.04 6.95 1.32
CA TRP A 252 -1.01 7.55 2.65
C TRP A 252 -1.09 9.08 2.57
N LEU A 253 -0.33 9.70 1.66
CA LEU A 253 -0.34 11.16 1.51
C LEU A 253 -1.70 11.68 1.01
N ILE A 254 -2.40 10.94 0.14
CA ILE A 254 -3.78 11.33 -0.24
C ILE A 254 -4.72 11.28 0.97
N ALA A 255 -4.62 10.26 1.82
CA ALA A 255 -5.40 10.22 3.05
C ALA A 255 -5.07 11.43 3.97
N MET A 256 -3.78 11.82 4.05
CA MET A 256 -3.37 13.03 4.77
C MET A 256 -3.95 14.30 4.17
N HIS A 257 -3.96 14.42 2.84
CA HIS A 257 -4.58 15.56 2.17
C HIS A 257 -6.08 15.65 2.46
N ASP A 258 -6.80 14.53 2.37
CA ASP A 258 -8.25 14.47 2.59
C ASP A 258 -8.67 14.89 4.00
N VAL A 259 -7.79 14.69 4.98
CA VAL A 259 -8.07 15.03 6.38
C VAL A 259 -7.58 16.44 6.74
N THR A 260 -6.42 16.83 6.23
CA THR A 260 -5.77 18.09 6.65
C THR A 260 -5.96 19.25 5.69
N GLY A 261 -6.33 18.97 4.43
CA GLY A 261 -6.40 19.96 3.34
C GLY A 261 -5.05 20.50 2.89
N LYS A 262 -3.92 20.03 3.45
CA LYS A 262 -2.58 20.54 3.11
C LYS A 262 -2.16 20.10 1.71
N PRO A 263 -1.87 21.04 0.77
CA PRO A 263 -1.63 20.73 -0.65
C PRO A 263 -0.36 19.89 -0.87
N VAL A 264 0.67 20.03 -0.03
CA VAL A 264 1.95 19.32 -0.17
C VAL A 264 1.80 17.80 -0.28
N TYR A 265 0.82 17.22 0.40
CA TYR A 265 0.58 15.78 0.37
C TYR A 265 0.04 15.35 -1.00
N ARG A 266 -0.96 16.08 -1.52
CA ARG A 266 -1.54 15.84 -2.84
C ARG A 266 -0.49 16.05 -3.95
N GLU A 267 0.26 17.13 -3.88
CA GLU A 267 1.29 17.47 -4.87
C GLU A 267 2.38 16.39 -4.98
N ARG A 268 2.87 15.87 -3.84
CA ARG A 268 3.86 14.79 -3.88
C ARG A 268 3.32 13.49 -4.42
N ALA A 269 2.12 13.10 -4.03
CA ALA A 269 1.46 11.92 -4.58
C ALA A 269 1.24 12.06 -6.09
N GLU A 270 0.78 13.24 -6.56
CA GLU A 270 0.60 13.53 -7.98
C GLU A 270 1.91 13.47 -8.76
N LYS A 271 3.00 14.05 -8.23
CA LYS A 271 4.33 13.99 -8.85
C LYS A 271 4.82 12.54 -9.02
N TRP A 272 4.60 11.69 -8.00
CA TRP A 272 4.89 10.26 -8.14
C TRP A 272 4.04 9.62 -9.24
N TRP A 273 2.74 9.82 -9.25
CA TRP A 273 1.87 9.19 -10.24
C TRP A 273 2.14 9.66 -11.67
N ARG A 274 2.64 10.88 -11.88
CA ARG A 274 3.18 11.30 -13.18
C ARG A 274 4.38 10.46 -13.60
N VAL A 275 5.31 10.17 -12.68
CA VAL A 275 6.43 9.26 -12.94
C VAL A 275 5.91 7.85 -13.26
N MET A 276 5.00 7.32 -12.45
CA MET A 276 4.40 6.00 -12.69
C MET A 276 3.76 5.93 -14.08
N ARG A 277 2.93 6.90 -14.42
CA ARG A 277 2.23 6.94 -15.72
C ARG A 277 3.21 7.00 -16.90
N SER A 278 4.30 7.73 -16.80
CA SER A 278 5.32 7.85 -17.85
C SER A 278 6.08 6.53 -18.12
N ARG A 279 6.09 5.62 -17.14
CA ARG A 279 6.77 4.31 -17.24
C ARG A 279 5.86 3.19 -17.72
N MET A 280 4.56 3.44 -17.81
CA MET A 280 3.60 2.47 -18.32
C MET A 280 3.65 2.46 -19.84
N ARG A 281 4.09 1.33 -20.40
CA ARG A 281 4.22 1.12 -21.84
C ARG A 281 2.97 0.45 -22.38
N LEU A 282 2.63 0.76 -23.64
CA LEU A 282 1.52 0.14 -24.36
C LEU A 282 1.99 -1.12 -25.10
N ARG A 283 1.15 -2.15 -25.08
CA ARG A 283 1.29 -3.39 -25.85
C ARG A 283 -0.02 -3.70 -26.58
N GLY A 284 0.04 -4.63 -27.55
CA GLY A 284 -1.15 -5.10 -28.25
C GLY A 284 -1.91 -3.96 -28.94
N ASP A 285 -1.25 -3.22 -29.83
CA ASP A 285 -1.82 -2.08 -30.55
C ASP A 285 -2.42 -1.01 -29.63
N GLY A 286 -1.77 -0.79 -28.49
CA GLY A 286 -2.19 0.22 -27.51
C GLY A 286 -3.28 -0.22 -26.53
N LYS A 287 -3.66 -1.49 -26.53
CA LYS A 287 -4.78 -2.01 -25.71
C LYS A 287 -4.40 -2.30 -24.26
N PHE A 288 -3.15 -2.70 -24.01
CA PHE A 288 -2.71 -3.21 -22.72
C PHE A 288 -1.56 -2.39 -22.17
N PHE A 289 -1.51 -2.27 -20.83
CA PHE A 289 -0.37 -1.71 -20.14
C PHE A 289 0.60 -2.79 -19.65
N VAL A 290 1.90 -2.46 -19.71
CA VAL A 290 2.98 -3.21 -19.04
C VAL A 290 3.96 -2.21 -18.44
N TRP A 291 4.46 -2.50 -17.24
CA TRP A 291 5.50 -1.70 -16.58
C TRP A 291 6.43 -2.57 -15.76
N ASN A 292 7.58 -2.03 -15.43
CA ASN A 292 8.56 -2.73 -14.62
C ASN A 292 8.22 -2.58 -13.13
N TYR A 293 8.66 -3.54 -12.34
CA TYR A 293 8.61 -3.48 -10.88
C TYR A 293 9.42 -2.30 -10.34
N TRP A 294 10.58 -2.07 -10.94
CA TRP A 294 11.49 -1.00 -10.63
C TRP A 294 12.10 -0.42 -11.89
N ASP A 295 12.23 0.89 -11.93
CA ASP A 295 12.97 1.64 -12.92
C ASP A 295 13.81 2.72 -12.23
N PRO A 296 15.03 3.01 -12.73
CA PRO A 296 15.83 4.10 -12.20
C PRO A 296 15.12 5.44 -12.40
N ALA A 297 15.26 6.32 -11.41
CA ALA A 297 14.64 7.65 -11.43
C ALA A 297 15.65 8.79 -11.43
N GLY A 298 16.90 8.51 -11.06
CA GLY A 298 17.93 9.52 -11.00
C GLY A 298 19.33 8.95 -10.95
N PRO A 299 20.36 9.84 -10.88
CA PRO A 299 21.76 9.41 -10.81
C PRO A 299 22.07 8.56 -9.57
N TRP A 300 21.34 8.74 -8.48
CA TRP A 300 21.47 7.95 -7.25
C TRP A 300 21.16 6.46 -7.44
N ASP A 301 20.50 6.06 -8.53
CA ASP A 301 20.19 4.66 -8.83
C ASP A 301 21.33 3.94 -9.56
N ARG A 302 22.43 4.62 -9.78
CA ARG A 302 23.62 4.10 -10.43
C ARG A 302 24.81 4.03 -9.49
N ARG A 303 25.69 3.06 -9.74
CA ARG A 303 27.00 2.96 -9.13
C ARG A 303 28.00 3.88 -9.85
N PRO A 304 29.19 4.12 -9.29
CA PRO A 304 30.22 4.93 -9.94
C PRO A 304 30.64 4.42 -11.32
N ASP A 305 30.53 3.12 -11.56
CA ASP A 305 30.80 2.48 -12.87
C ASP A 305 29.66 2.63 -13.88
N GLY A 306 28.58 3.35 -13.52
CA GLY A 306 27.39 3.55 -14.34
C GLY A 306 26.38 2.41 -14.30
N SER A 307 26.69 1.27 -13.70
CA SER A 307 25.76 0.15 -13.56
C SER A 307 24.59 0.49 -12.61
N LEU A 308 23.45 -0.14 -12.85
CA LEU A 308 22.27 0.06 -12.01
C LEU A 308 22.41 -0.64 -10.65
N LYS A 309 21.93 0.00 -9.60
CA LYS A 309 21.90 -0.56 -8.24
C LYS A 309 20.88 -1.69 -8.08
N HIS A 310 19.88 -1.75 -8.96
CA HIS A 310 18.84 -2.79 -8.97
C HIS A 310 18.54 -3.24 -10.41
N TRP A 311 17.96 -4.40 -10.57
CA TRP A 311 17.52 -4.91 -11.88
C TRP A 311 16.26 -4.19 -12.36
N VAL A 312 16.08 -4.09 -13.67
CA VAL A 312 14.91 -3.52 -14.33
C VAL A 312 14.14 -4.64 -15.02
N GLY A 313 12.84 -4.71 -14.79
CA GLY A 313 12.00 -5.72 -15.42
C GLY A 313 10.68 -5.97 -14.69
N VAL A 314 9.89 -6.89 -15.24
CA VAL A 314 8.62 -7.33 -14.65
C VAL A 314 8.90 -8.34 -13.53
N HIS A 315 8.42 -8.03 -12.32
CA HIS A 315 8.59 -8.92 -11.19
C HIS A 315 7.76 -10.20 -11.37
N PRO A 316 8.31 -11.39 -11.03
CA PRO A 316 7.59 -12.66 -11.17
C PRO A 316 6.41 -12.81 -10.19
N ASN A 317 6.37 -12.05 -9.08
CA ASN A 317 5.22 -12.00 -8.18
C ASN A 317 4.21 -10.94 -8.64
N GLY A 318 3.08 -11.38 -9.17
CA GLY A 318 2.01 -10.53 -9.66
C GLY A 318 1.29 -9.71 -8.59
N GLY A 319 1.42 -10.08 -7.32
CA GLY A 319 0.80 -9.36 -6.21
C GLY A 319 1.23 -7.90 -6.11
N TYR A 320 2.49 -7.59 -6.45
CA TYR A 320 3.00 -6.21 -6.44
C TYR A 320 2.25 -5.31 -7.44
N TYR A 321 1.84 -5.85 -8.58
CA TYR A 321 1.04 -5.11 -9.57
C TYR A 321 -0.39 -4.85 -9.09
N GLY A 322 -0.94 -5.71 -8.24
CA GLY A 322 -2.21 -5.45 -7.58
C GLY A 322 -2.15 -4.21 -6.69
N ILE A 323 -1.03 -4.01 -5.97
CA ILE A 323 -0.77 -2.81 -5.18
C ILE A 323 -0.62 -1.57 -6.07
N ASP A 324 0.11 -1.70 -7.17
CA ASP A 324 0.28 -0.60 -8.13
C ASP A 324 -1.06 -0.13 -8.69
N VAL A 325 -1.88 -1.07 -9.18
CA VAL A 325 -3.20 -0.75 -9.75
C VAL A 325 -4.12 -0.12 -8.73
N GLU A 326 -3.97 -0.47 -7.48
CA GLU A 326 -4.72 0.20 -6.44
C GLU A 326 -4.29 1.65 -6.21
N GLY A 327 -2.99 1.93 -6.20
CA GLY A 327 -2.49 3.30 -6.19
C GLY A 327 -2.99 4.10 -7.39
N ILE A 328 -2.99 3.50 -8.57
CA ILE A 328 -3.51 4.11 -9.81
C ILE A 328 -5.02 4.41 -9.70
N VAL A 329 -5.81 3.46 -9.20
CA VAL A 329 -7.25 3.67 -9.00
C VAL A 329 -7.50 4.75 -7.95
N THR A 330 -6.70 4.80 -6.88
CA THR A 330 -6.77 5.88 -5.89
C THR A 330 -6.51 7.25 -6.54
N ALA A 331 -5.47 7.36 -7.36
CA ALA A 331 -5.19 8.58 -8.10
C ALA A 331 -6.35 8.99 -9.02
N PHE A 332 -6.89 8.03 -9.78
CA PHE A 332 -8.03 8.27 -10.66
C PHE A 332 -9.28 8.75 -9.90
N GLU A 333 -9.60 8.13 -8.76
CA GLU A 333 -10.75 8.50 -7.92
C GLU A 333 -10.61 9.93 -7.34
N HIS A 334 -9.37 10.43 -7.18
CA HIS A 334 -9.07 11.80 -6.75
C HIS A 334 -8.86 12.79 -7.92
N GLY A 335 -9.13 12.38 -9.14
CA GLY A 335 -8.97 13.23 -10.34
C GLY A 335 -7.51 13.57 -10.64
N LEU A 336 -6.57 12.68 -10.32
CA LEU A 336 -5.15 12.85 -10.52
C LEU A 336 -4.64 11.98 -11.65
N VAL A 337 -3.86 12.53 -12.56
CA VAL A 337 -3.00 11.91 -13.56
C VAL A 337 -3.67 10.87 -14.48
N PHE A 338 -4.36 9.89 -13.91
CA PHE A 338 -4.96 8.78 -14.67
C PHE A 338 -6.37 9.10 -15.14
N THR A 339 -6.69 8.67 -16.36
CA THR A 339 -7.95 8.93 -17.04
C THR A 339 -8.84 7.69 -17.07
N LYS A 340 -10.10 7.87 -17.47
CA LYS A 340 -11.02 6.75 -17.73
C LYS A 340 -10.45 5.76 -18.75
N GLU A 341 -9.74 6.26 -19.73
CA GLU A 341 -9.09 5.43 -20.75
C GLU A 341 -7.95 4.60 -20.16
N ASP A 342 -7.16 5.16 -19.25
CA ASP A 342 -6.13 4.40 -18.52
C ASP A 342 -6.75 3.28 -17.68
N ILE A 343 -7.85 3.54 -16.98
CA ILE A 343 -8.60 2.50 -16.25
C ILE A 343 -9.16 1.43 -17.20
N ALA A 344 -9.69 1.81 -18.35
CA ALA A 344 -10.17 0.87 -19.35
C ALA A 344 -9.03 -0.05 -19.88
N ARG A 345 -7.84 0.50 -20.12
CA ARG A 345 -6.66 -0.28 -20.51
C ARG A 345 -6.18 -1.23 -19.40
N LEU A 346 -6.21 -0.80 -18.14
CA LEU A 346 -5.90 -1.69 -17.00
C LEU A 346 -6.91 -2.82 -16.89
N ILE A 347 -8.20 -2.53 -17.07
CA ILE A 347 -9.25 -3.56 -17.13
C ILE A 347 -8.96 -4.53 -18.26
N ALA A 348 -8.69 -4.04 -19.47
CA ALA A 348 -8.34 -4.88 -20.62
C ALA A 348 -7.09 -5.73 -20.33
N THR A 349 -6.05 -5.13 -19.72
CA THR A 349 -4.84 -5.87 -19.34
C THR A 349 -5.17 -7.04 -18.40
N ASN A 350 -5.89 -6.80 -17.32
CA ASN A 350 -6.18 -7.84 -16.34
C ASN A 350 -7.20 -8.85 -16.86
N ARG A 351 -8.28 -8.40 -17.53
CA ARG A 351 -9.37 -9.23 -18.01
C ARG A 351 -9.04 -9.96 -19.33
N ASP A 352 -8.45 -9.22 -20.28
CA ASP A 352 -8.34 -9.71 -21.65
C ASP A 352 -6.99 -10.32 -21.99
N PHE A 353 -5.93 -9.91 -21.29
CA PHE A 353 -4.60 -10.43 -21.51
C PHE A 353 -4.14 -11.39 -20.40
N MET A 354 -4.35 -11.06 -19.10
CA MET A 354 -3.78 -11.87 -18.01
C MET A 354 -4.66 -13.07 -17.62
N TRP A 355 -5.99 -12.92 -17.66
CA TRP A 355 -6.94 -13.89 -17.11
C TRP A 355 -7.18 -15.07 -18.04
N ASN A 356 -7.28 -16.29 -17.47
CA ASN A 356 -7.60 -17.55 -18.17
C ASN A 356 -9.06 -17.70 -18.62
N ARG A 357 -9.91 -16.71 -18.47
CA ARG A 357 -11.35 -16.66 -18.83
C ARG A 357 -12.25 -17.62 -18.05
N GLN A 358 -11.75 -18.23 -16.96
CA GLN A 358 -12.56 -19.09 -16.11
C GLN A 358 -12.95 -18.35 -14.82
N VAL A 359 -14.26 -18.18 -14.57
CA VAL A 359 -14.74 -17.49 -13.36
C VAL A 359 -14.42 -18.31 -12.12
N ALA A 360 -14.76 -19.60 -12.11
CA ALA A 360 -14.36 -20.51 -11.05
C ALA A 360 -12.91 -20.98 -11.29
N GLY A 361 -12.06 -20.87 -10.25
CA GLY A 361 -10.63 -21.22 -10.38
C GLY A 361 -9.86 -20.26 -11.30
N ALA A 362 -10.19 -18.99 -11.23
CA ALA A 362 -9.53 -17.94 -12.01
C ALA A 362 -8.02 -17.95 -11.81
N LYS A 363 -7.27 -17.93 -12.92
CA LYS A 363 -5.81 -17.85 -12.95
C LYS A 363 -5.38 -16.66 -13.79
N PHE A 364 -4.30 -16.03 -13.39
CA PHE A 364 -3.74 -14.87 -14.06
C PHE A 364 -2.28 -15.12 -14.39
N GLN A 365 -1.89 -14.85 -15.64
CA GLN A 365 -0.49 -14.86 -16.04
C GLN A 365 0.19 -13.54 -15.68
N ARG A 366 1.51 -13.50 -15.86
CA ARG A 366 2.30 -12.27 -15.68
C ARG A 366 1.80 -11.16 -16.61
N ILE A 367 1.98 -9.91 -16.16
CA ILE A 367 1.59 -8.71 -16.92
C ILE A 367 2.32 -8.58 -18.26
N ASP A 368 3.49 -9.21 -18.42
CA ASP A 368 4.25 -9.23 -19.68
C ASP A 368 4.04 -10.52 -20.50
N GLY A 369 3.24 -11.46 -20.00
CA GLY A 369 3.05 -12.78 -20.62
C GLY A 369 4.26 -13.71 -20.47
N GLY A 370 5.27 -13.32 -19.67
CA GLY A 370 6.46 -14.16 -19.43
C GLY A 370 6.11 -15.43 -18.67
N GLN A 371 7.01 -16.42 -18.77
CA GLN A 371 6.87 -17.66 -18.03
C GLN A 371 6.97 -17.41 -16.51
N PRO A 372 6.23 -18.16 -15.69
CA PRO A 372 6.38 -18.12 -14.26
C PRO A 372 7.78 -18.53 -13.83
N ASP A 373 8.36 -17.83 -12.88
CA ASP A 373 9.52 -18.29 -12.12
C ASP A 373 9.07 -19.40 -11.17
N GLU A 374 9.87 -20.45 -11.00
CA GLU A 374 9.54 -21.60 -10.12
C GLU A 374 9.19 -21.15 -8.69
N ARG A 375 9.93 -20.18 -8.17
CA ARG A 375 9.70 -19.60 -6.84
C ARG A 375 8.33 -18.92 -6.73
N TRP A 376 7.82 -18.35 -7.82
CA TRP A 376 6.60 -17.55 -7.88
C TRP A 376 5.51 -18.18 -8.76
N ALA A 377 5.67 -19.45 -9.14
CA ALA A 377 4.75 -20.15 -10.05
C ALA A 377 3.27 -20.12 -9.60
N ARG A 378 3.03 -19.98 -8.28
CA ARG A 378 1.67 -19.91 -7.73
C ARG A 378 1.01 -18.52 -7.84
N THR A 379 1.81 -17.47 -8.04
CA THR A 379 1.33 -16.08 -8.08
C THR A 379 1.94 -15.26 -9.22
N PRO A 380 2.04 -15.80 -10.46
CA PRO A 380 2.65 -15.07 -11.58
C PRO A 380 1.85 -13.82 -11.95
N GLY A 381 0.54 -13.88 -11.77
CA GLY A 381 -0.40 -12.77 -11.89
C GLY A 381 -1.54 -12.91 -10.88
N VAL A 382 -2.26 -11.82 -10.67
CA VAL A 382 -3.40 -11.78 -9.75
C VAL A 382 -4.55 -10.99 -10.35
N LEU A 383 -5.76 -11.23 -9.84
CA LEU A 383 -6.88 -10.34 -10.07
C LEU A 383 -6.59 -8.96 -9.47
N TRP A 384 -6.70 -7.93 -10.26
CA TRP A 384 -6.61 -6.54 -9.78
C TRP A 384 -7.97 -6.10 -9.23
N SER A 385 -8.25 -6.48 -8.00
CA SER A 385 -9.55 -6.29 -7.36
C SER A 385 -9.99 -4.82 -7.25
N ALA A 386 -9.04 -3.87 -7.26
CA ALA A 386 -9.35 -2.45 -7.31
C ALA A 386 -10.14 -2.06 -8.56
N LEU A 387 -10.04 -2.84 -9.65
CA LEU A 387 -10.79 -2.62 -10.90
C LEU A 387 -12.20 -3.25 -10.88
N ALA A 388 -12.49 -4.13 -9.96
CA ALA A 388 -13.77 -4.82 -9.91
C ALA A 388 -15.00 -3.88 -9.78
N PRO A 389 -14.93 -2.70 -9.15
CA PRO A 389 -16.02 -1.73 -9.20
C PRO A 389 -16.33 -1.17 -10.58
N TYR A 390 -15.36 -1.21 -11.50
CA TYR A 390 -15.43 -0.59 -12.82
C TYR A 390 -15.73 -1.57 -13.95
N ASP A 391 -15.65 -2.89 -13.68
CA ASP A 391 -15.92 -3.94 -14.69
C ASP A 391 -16.73 -5.09 -14.09
N ALA A 392 -17.86 -5.41 -14.73
CA ALA A 392 -18.79 -6.45 -14.26
C ALA A 392 -18.16 -7.85 -14.27
N THR A 393 -17.30 -8.14 -15.25
CA THR A 393 -16.62 -9.44 -15.37
C THR A 393 -15.60 -9.62 -14.26
N LEU A 394 -14.72 -8.63 -14.05
CA LEU A 394 -13.74 -8.68 -12.96
C LEU A 394 -14.43 -8.74 -11.59
N ARG A 395 -15.57 -8.06 -11.44
CA ARG A 395 -16.40 -8.17 -10.23
C ARG A 395 -16.89 -9.59 -10.00
N LYS A 396 -17.47 -10.21 -11.02
CA LYS A 396 -17.93 -11.60 -10.93
C LYS A 396 -16.80 -12.57 -10.58
N VAL A 397 -15.63 -12.36 -11.19
CA VAL A 397 -14.43 -13.15 -10.85
C VAL A 397 -14.00 -12.93 -9.40
N PHE A 398 -14.00 -11.67 -8.92
CA PHE A 398 -13.67 -11.35 -7.53
C PHE A 398 -14.65 -12.04 -6.57
N GLU A 399 -15.93 -11.87 -6.77
CA GLU A 399 -16.97 -12.42 -5.88
C GLU A 399 -16.93 -13.96 -5.84
N ALA A 400 -16.59 -14.62 -6.96
CA ALA A 400 -16.50 -16.07 -7.03
C ALA A 400 -15.22 -16.67 -6.39
N ASN A 401 -14.13 -15.92 -6.30
CA ASN A 401 -12.84 -16.43 -5.85
C ASN A 401 -12.33 -15.79 -4.56
N HIS A 402 -13.00 -14.75 -4.05
CA HIS A 402 -12.59 -14.07 -2.82
C HIS A 402 -12.80 -14.95 -1.61
N ASP A 403 -11.77 -15.03 -0.75
CA ASP A 403 -11.87 -15.68 0.55
C ASP A 403 -12.11 -14.63 1.65
N PRO A 404 -13.34 -14.47 2.12
CA PRO A 404 -13.68 -13.47 3.13
C PRO A 404 -12.97 -13.67 4.48
N GLY A 405 -12.50 -14.89 4.74
CA GLY A 405 -11.83 -15.23 5.99
C GLY A 405 -10.31 -15.39 5.86
N GLY A 406 -9.75 -15.29 4.66
CA GLY A 406 -8.31 -15.38 4.46
C GLY A 406 -7.58 -14.10 4.87
N TRP A 407 -6.26 -14.17 4.95
CA TRP A 407 -5.40 -13.02 5.27
C TRP A 407 -5.67 -11.81 4.38
N GLY A 408 -5.78 -12.03 3.07
CA GLY A 408 -6.18 -10.97 2.12
C GLY A 408 -7.59 -10.42 2.36
N GLY A 409 -8.47 -11.19 2.97
CA GLY A 409 -9.82 -10.79 3.36
C GLY A 409 -9.87 -9.86 4.56
N LEU A 410 -8.83 -9.78 5.40
CA LEU A 410 -8.83 -8.94 6.61
C LEU A 410 -9.23 -7.50 6.31
N SER A 411 -8.72 -6.91 5.25
CA SER A 411 -9.06 -5.55 4.81
C SER A 411 -9.96 -5.50 3.58
N ALA A 412 -9.84 -6.45 2.65
CA ALA A 412 -10.61 -6.44 1.41
C ALA A 412 -12.09 -6.70 1.63
N THR A 413 -12.43 -7.68 2.45
CA THR A 413 -13.83 -8.04 2.73
C THR A 413 -14.60 -6.85 3.33
N PRO A 414 -14.18 -6.23 4.44
CA PRO A 414 -14.94 -5.14 5.03
C PRO A 414 -15.00 -3.91 4.13
N ARG A 415 -13.98 -3.68 3.31
CA ARG A 415 -14.02 -2.60 2.31
C ARG A 415 -15.08 -2.87 1.25
N TRP A 416 -15.19 -4.10 0.76
CA TRP A 416 -16.22 -4.48 -0.21
C TRP A 416 -17.62 -4.36 0.41
N LEU A 417 -17.79 -4.79 1.66
CA LEU A 417 -19.02 -4.63 2.44
C LEU A 417 -19.38 -3.15 2.66
N ALA A 418 -18.40 -2.28 2.94
CA ALA A 418 -18.61 -0.85 3.07
C ALA A 418 -19.12 -0.20 1.76
N ARG A 419 -18.59 -0.64 0.62
CA ARG A 419 -19.10 -0.23 -0.70
C ARG A 419 -20.53 -0.72 -0.94
N PHE A 420 -20.84 -1.93 -0.53
CA PHE A 420 -22.21 -2.48 -0.60
C PHE A 420 -23.18 -1.67 0.26
N ALA A 421 -22.86 -1.42 1.52
CA ALA A 421 -23.66 -0.63 2.45
C ALA A 421 -23.91 0.80 1.94
N ALA A 422 -22.91 1.43 1.34
CA ALA A 422 -23.05 2.76 0.75
C ALA A 422 -24.02 2.79 -0.43
N ARG A 423 -24.07 1.71 -1.25
CA ARG A 423 -24.99 1.61 -2.39
C ARG A 423 -26.45 1.39 -1.96
N THR A 424 -26.64 0.59 -0.93
CA THR A 424 -27.98 0.19 -0.46
C THR A 424 -28.62 1.19 0.50
N GLY A 425 -27.90 2.28 0.80
CA GLY A 425 -28.39 3.28 1.78
C GLY A 425 -28.43 2.77 3.22
N GLN A 426 -27.81 1.63 3.48
CA GLN A 426 -27.75 1.00 4.82
C GLN A 426 -26.77 1.70 5.78
N ARG A 427 -26.10 2.75 5.36
CA ARG A 427 -25.37 3.63 6.28
C ARG A 427 -26.40 4.38 7.13
N ARG A 428 -26.55 4.00 8.36
CA ARG A 428 -27.29 4.72 9.40
C ARG A 428 -26.39 5.70 10.14
#